data_32cb240e9f2422ca2fa3ff970dcce4a3
#
_entry.id   32cb240e9f2422ca2fa3ff970dcce4a3
#
_cell.length_a   1.000
_cell.length_b   1.000
_cell.length_c   1.000
_cell.angle_alpha   90.00
_cell.angle_beta   90.00
_cell.angle_gamma   90.00
#
_symmetry.space_group_name_H-M   'P 1'
#
loop_
_entity.id
_entity.type
_entity.pdbx_description
1 polymer ?
#
loop_
_entity_poly.entity_id
_entity_poly.type
_entity_poly.pdbx_seq_one_letter_code
_entity_poly.pdbx_strand_id
1 'polypeptide(L)'
;MKAKSSTKTVFYCSECGNETAKWMGQCPACGAWNTLVEAPKEPKMSLGTRAKRIAQPKLISELDAEEELRFSTGIGEFDRVLGGGIIPGSMVLIVGDPGVGKSSLTLRVCADVARQGKKVLYVTGEESTRQVRMRADRLQALADTLFVVSETNLETIETHVENLK
;
A
#
# COMPACT_ATOMS: atom_id res chain seq x y z
N MET A 1 22.24 19.23 -26.91
CA MET A 1 23.11 18.13 -26.42
C MET A 1 22.38 17.47 -25.26
N LYS A 2 21.82 16.24 -25.41
CA LYS A 2 21.10 15.52 -24.38
C LYS A 2 22.11 14.75 -23.53
N ALA A 3 22.24 15.06 -22.25
CA ALA A 3 23.04 14.33 -21.30
C ALA A 3 22.42 12.95 -21.08
N LYS A 4 23.12 11.88 -21.45
CA LYS A 4 22.74 10.50 -21.11
C LYS A 4 22.98 10.29 -19.62
N SER A 5 21.91 10.10 -18.87
CA SER A 5 21.94 9.61 -17.48
C SER A 5 22.46 8.17 -17.52
N SER A 6 23.73 7.95 -17.13
CA SER A 6 24.28 6.61 -16.94
C SER A 6 23.82 6.09 -15.59
N THR A 7 22.86 5.20 -15.57
CA THR A 7 22.49 4.40 -14.39
C THR A 7 23.68 3.50 -14.03
N LYS A 8 24.35 3.78 -12.93
CA LYS A 8 25.44 2.95 -12.39
C LYS A 8 24.82 1.66 -11.85
N THR A 9 25.11 0.54 -12.50
CA THR A 9 24.79 -0.80 -11.98
C THR A 9 25.78 -1.11 -10.85
N VAL A 10 25.28 -1.61 -9.71
CA VAL A 10 26.07 -2.06 -8.56
C VAL A 10 25.94 -3.58 -8.45
N PHE A 11 27.04 -4.26 -8.18
CA PHE A 11 27.06 -5.71 -7.94
C PHE A 11 27.45 -5.97 -6.49
N TYR A 12 26.80 -6.95 -5.84
CA TYR A 12 27.12 -7.37 -4.48
C TYR A 12 27.52 -8.84 -4.45
N CYS A 13 28.42 -9.17 -3.53
CA CYS A 13 28.86 -10.56 -3.33
C CYS A 13 27.86 -11.29 -2.43
N SER A 14 27.32 -12.42 -2.90
CA SER A 14 26.38 -13.27 -2.12
C SER A 14 27.00 -13.89 -0.88
N GLU A 15 28.33 -13.99 -0.79
CA GLU A 15 29.05 -14.63 0.33
C GLU A 15 29.43 -13.63 1.44
N CYS A 16 29.87 -12.43 1.08
CA CYS A 16 30.40 -11.46 2.06
C CYS A 16 29.72 -10.08 2.02
N GLY A 17 28.76 -9.85 1.10
CA GLY A 17 28.06 -8.58 0.98
C GLY A 17 28.88 -7.43 0.38
N ASN A 18 30.14 -7.64 -0.03
CA ASN A 18 30.95 -6.58 -0.60
C ASN A 18 30.37 -6.04 -1.91
N GLU A 19 30.32 -4.71 -2.05
CA GLU A 19 29.76 -4.05 -3.23
C GLU A 19 30.86 -3.60 -4.20
N THR A 20 30.59 -3.78 -5.49
CA THR A 20 31.50 -3.37 -6.57
C THR A 20 30.73 -2.68 -7.71
N ALA A 21 31.39 -1.69 -8.34
CA ALA A 21 30.80 -0.94 -9.46
C ALA A 21 30.83 -1.70 -10.80
N LYS A 22 31.51 -2.85 -10.87
CA LYS A 22 31.66 -3.69 -12.05
C LYS A 22 31.60 -5.15 -11.65
N TRP A 23 31.00 -5.97 -12.50
CA TRP A 23 31.06 -7.40 -12.35
C TRP A 23 32.50 -7.91 -12.54
N MET A 24 32.94 -8.78 -11.64
CA MET A 24 34.23 -9.47 -11.70
C MET A 24 34.04 -10.94 -11.40
N GLY A 25 34.79 -11.81 -12.04
CA GLY A 25 34.68 -13.27 -11.83
C GLY A 25 35.03 -13.71 -10.41
N GLN A 26 35.81 -12.90 -9.66
CA GLN A 26 36.24 -13.16 -8.31
C GLN A 26 35.94 -11.94 -7.42
N CYS A 27 35.39 -12.16 -6.23
CA CYS A 27 35.15 -11.09 -5.25
C CYS A 27 36.47 -10.55 -4.68
N PRO A 28 36.75 -9.23 -4.75
CA PRO A 28 38.02 -8.68 -4.25
C PRO A 28 38.12 -8.69 -2.72
N ALA A 29 37.04 -8.86 -1.99
CA ALA A 29 37.04 -8.86 -0.52
C ALA A 29 37.20 -10.26 0.07
N CYS A 30 36.49 -11.28 -0.42
CA CYS A 30 36.54 -12.64 0.13
C CYS A 30 37.20 -13.67 -0.79
N GLY A 31 37.54 -13.32 -2.05
CA GLY A 31 38.18 -14.22 -3.00
C GLY A 31 37.27 -15.30 -3.61
N ALA A 32 35.98 -15.31 -3.28
CA ALA A 32 35.03 -16.27 -3.81
C ALA A 32 34.76 -16.03 -5.31
N TRP A 33 34.64 -17.12 -6.08
CA TRP A 33 34.39 -17.05 -7.52
C TRP A 33 32.90 -17.08 -7.86
N ASN A 34 32.49 -16.32 -8.87
CA ASN A 34 31.13 -16.22 -9.41
C ASN A 34 30.05 -15.87 -8.35
N THR A 35 30.43 -15.10 -7.34
CA THR A 35 29.54 -14.68 -6.26
C THR A 35 29.01 -13.23 -6.40
N LEU A 36 29.44 -12.50 -7.42
CA LEU A 36 28.96 -11.15 -7.68
C LEU A 36 27.66 -11.19 -8.51
N VAL A 37 26.55 -10.80 -7.88
CA VAL A 37 25.22 -10.70 -8.50
C VAL A 37 24.83 -9.23 -8.67
N GLU A 38 24.13 -8.92 -9.74
CA GLU A 38 23.61 -7.55 -9.97
C GLU A 38 22.57 -7.22 -8.87
N ALA A 39 22.77 -6.09 -8.20
CA ALA A 39 21.78 -5.61 -7.25
C ALA A 39 20.44 -5.39 -7.97
N PRO A 40 19.30 -5.84 -7.41
CA PRO A 40 18.00 -5.48 -7.94
C PRO A 40 17.94 -3.96 -8.08
N LYS A 41 17.59 -3.47 -9.26
CA LYS A 41 17.34 -2.03 -9.43
C LYS A 41 16.17 -1.67 -8.53
N GLU A 42 16.46 -1.11 -7.38
CA GLU A 42 15.40 -0.43 -6.64
C GLU A 42 14.84 0.64 -7.59
N PRO A 43 13.56 0.60 -7.90
CA PRO A 43 12.93 1.71 -8.59
C PRO A 43 13.23 2.93 -7.71
N LYS A 44 13.94 3.93 -8.25
CA LYS A 44 14.06 5.22 -7.56
C LYS A 44 12.63 5.71 -7.38
N MET A 45 12.08 5.49 -6.19
CA MET A 45 10.87 6.16 -5.77
C MET A 45 11.18 7.66 -5.90
N SER A 46 10.72 8.25 -6.99
CA SER A 46 10.58 9.69 -7.07
C SER A 46 9.45 10.04 -6.11
N LEU A 47 9.78 10.11 -4.83
CA LEU A 47 8.95 10.83 -3.87
C LEU A 47 8.84 12.23 -4.47
N GLY A 48 7.72 12.45 -5.17
CA GLY A 48 7.35 13.79 -5.59
C GLY A 48 7.61 14.70 -4.40
N THR A 49 8.34 15.75 -4.61
CA THR A 49 8.69 16.76 -3.62
C THR A 49 7.42 17.44 -3.09
N ARG A 50 6.62 16.68 -2.35
CA ARG A 50 5.72 17.26 -1.38
C ARG A 50 6.65 17.79 -0.30
N ALA A 51 6.86 19.12 -0.29
CA ALA A 51 7.59 19.78 0.77
C ALA A 51 7.05 19.23 2.10
N LYS A 52 7.81 18.33 2.73
CA LYS A 52 7.50 17.84 4.08
C LYS A 52 7.49 19.09 4.96
N ARG A 53 6.31 19.60 5.30
CA ARG A 53 6.17 20.50 6.44
C ARG A 53 6.70 19.70 7.62
N ILE A 54 7.89 20.03 8.07
CA ILE A 54 8.45 19.46 9.29
C ILE A 54 7.56 19.97 10.41
N ALA A 55 6.63 19.12 10.87
CA ALA A 55 5.81 19.44 12.02
C ALA A 55 6.73 19.55 13.25
N GLN A 56 6.67 20.65 13.96
CA GLN A 56 7.39 20.81 15.22
C GLN A 56 6.69 19.99 16.30
N PRO A 57 7.46 19.31 17.20
CA PRO A 57 6.88 18.64 18.35
C PRO A 57 6.10 19.64 19.23
N LYS A 58 4.91 19.25 19.68
CA LYS A 58 4.08 20.01 20.63
C LYS A 58 3.89 19.19 21.89
N LEU A 59 3.72 19.85 23.03
CA LEU A 59 3.34 19.16 24.26
C LEU A 59 1.93 18.56 24.09
N ILE A 60 1.75 17.34 24.54
CA ILE A 60 0.46 16.64 24.42
C ILE A 60 -0.68 17.41 25.14
N SER A 61 -0.35 18.13 26.20
CA SER A 61 -1.29 18.98 26.95
C SER A 61 -1.74 20.24 26.21
N GLU A 62 -1.02 20.62 25.14
CA GLU A 62 -1.32 21.79 24.30
C GLU A 62 -2.10 21.38 23.03
N LEU A 63 -2.38 20.09 22.85
CA LEU A 63 -3.18 19.59 21.74
C LEU A 63 -4.64 19.66 22.11
N ASP A 64 -5.42 20.37 21.31
CA ASP A 64 -6.87 20.34 21.42
C ASP A 64 -7.37 18.95 21.12
N ALA A 65 -8.12 18.35 22.05
CA ALA A 65 -8.83 17.10 21.83
C ALA A 65 -10.12 17.41 21.03
N GLU A 66 -9.97 17.72 19.75
CA GLU A 66 -11.13 17.78 18.84
C GLU A 66 -11.73 16.38 18.74
N GLU A 67 -13.06 16.27 18.83
CA GLU A 67 -13.76 15.02 18.58
C GLU A 67 -13.44 14.58 17.14
N GLU A 68 -12.69 13.48 17.00
CA GLU A 68 -12.37 12.91 15.71
C GLU A 68 -13.65 12.44 15.02
N LEU A 69 -13.97 13.06 13.88
CA LEU A 69 -15.08 12.63 13.03
C LEU A 69 -14.85 11.18 12.62
N ARG A 70 -15.76 10.30 13.01
CA ARG A 70 -15.74 8.89 12.64
C ARG A 70 -16.89 8.59 11.69
N PHE A 71 -16.69 7.65 10.78
CA PHE A 71 -17.76 7.14 9.94
C PHE A 71 -17.93 5.64 10.15
N SER A 72 -19.18 5.20 10.17
CA SER A 72 -19.54 3.82 10.43
C SER A 72 -19.08 2.91 9.29
N THR A 73 -18.64 1.70 9.62
CA THR A 73 -18.37 0.63 8.67
C THR A 73 -19.63 -0.10 8.20
N GLY A 74 -20.79 0.22 8.79
CA GLY A 74 -22.04 -0.51 8.57
C GLY A 74 -22.17 -1.80 9.39
N ILE A 75 -21.14 -2.18 10.15
CA ILE A 75 -21.09 -3.38 10.99
C ILE A 75 -20.82 -2.95 12.43
N GLY A 76 -21.86 -2.96 13.28
CA GLY A 76 -21.79 -2.42 14.63
C GLY A 76 -20.71 -3.03 15.50
N GLU A 77 -20.46 -4.34 15.41
CA GLU A 77 -19.39 -4.99 16.17
C GLU A 77 -17.99 -4.58 15.65
N PHE A 78 -17.84 -4.34 14.35
CA PHE A 78 -16.60 -3.85 13.79
C PHE A 78 -16.37 -2.38 14.20
N ASP A 79 -17.41 -1.55 14.17
CA ASP A 79 -17.33 -0.18 14.68
C ASP A 79 -16.95 -0.15 16.17
N ARG A 80 -17.50 -1.06 16.98
CA ARG A 80 -17.15 -1.19 18.39
C ARG A 80 -15.66 -1.47 18.59
N VAL A 81 -15.09 -2.40 17.80
CA VAL A 81 -13.65 -2.71 17.84
C VAL A 81 -12.81 -1.53 17.42
N LEU A 82 -13.29 -0.73 16.46
CA LEU A 82 -12.62 0.48 15.97
C LEU A 82 -12.83 1.71 16.87
N GLY A 83 -13.53 1.55 18.02
CA GLY A 83 -13.81 2.65 18.92
C GLY A 83 -14.87 3.64 18.41
N GLY A 84 -15.81 3.17 17.60
CA GLY A 84 -16.96 3.94 17.08
C GLY A 84 -16.93 4.19 15.57
N GLY A 85 -16.02 3.55 14.83
CA GLY A 85 -15.94 3.66 13.38
C GLY A 85 -14.56 4.06 12.86
N ILE A 86 -14.45 4.27 11.56
CA ILE A 86 -13.18 4.61 10.88
C ILE A 86 -12.90 6.11 11.02
N ILE A 87 -11.67 6.43 11.42
CA ILE A 87 -11.16 7.80 11.47
C ILE A 87 -10.54 8.13 10.10
N PRO A 88 -10.85 9.30 9.50
CA PRO A 88 -10.18 9.75 8.28
C PRO A 88 -8.65 9.78 8.44
N GLY A 89 -7.94 9.17 7.48
CA GLY A 89 -6.47 9.08 7.51
C GLY A 89 -5.92 7.94 8.37
N SER A 90 -6.77 7.17 9.07
CA SER A 90 -6.31 5.98 9.80
C SER A 90 -6.03 4.79 8.86
N MET A 91 -5.19 3.88 9.35
CA MET A 91 -4.90 2.60 8.71
C MET A 91 -5.42 1.47 9.59
N VAL A 92 -6.22 0.56 9.04
CA VAL A 92 -6.76 -0.62 9.74
C VAL A 92 -6.17 -1.87 9.12
N LEU A 93 -5.52 -2.71 9.94
CA LEU A 93 -4.99 -4.01 9.52
C LEU A 93 -5.92 -5.13 10.02
N ILE A 94 -6.43 -5.94 9.08
CA ILE A 94 -7.27 -7.11 9.38
C ILE A 94 -6.41 -8.37 9.20
N VAL A 95 -6.15 -9.08 10.30
CA VAL A 95 -5.32 -10.28 10.35
C VAL A 95 -6.17 -11.50 10.74
N GLY A 96 -5.78 -12.68 10.28
CA GLY A 96 -6.44 -13.95 10.62
C GLY A 96 -6.04 -15.05 9.62
N ASP A 97 -6.43 -16.29 9.91
CA ASP A 97 -6.09 -17.45 9.10
C ASP A 97 -6.68 -17.39 7.67
N PRO A 98 -6.09 -18.09 6.70
CA PRO A 98 -6.68 -18.26 5.38
C PRO A 98 -8.11 -18.82 5.48
N GLY A 99 -9.03 -18.25 4.69
CA GLY A 99 -10.42 -18.74 4.64
C GLY A 99 -11.36 -18.21 5.74
N VAL A 100 -10.87 -17.52 6.79
CA VAL A 100 -11.71 -16.99 7.90
C VAL A 100 -12.70 -15.89 7.47
N GLY A 101 -12.60 -15.39 6.24
CA GLY A 101 -13.55 -14.41 5.70
C GLY A 101 -13.07 -12.96 5.66
N LYS A 102 -11.75 -12.69 5.86
CA LYS A 102 -11.19 -11.33 5.81
C LYS A 102 -11.61 -10.53 4.58
N SER A 103 -11.42 -11.09 3.39
CA SER A 103 -11.77 -10.42 2.13
C SER A 103 -13.28 -10.20 1.98
N SER A 104 -14.11 -11.10 2.54
CA SER A 104 -15.57 -10.94 2.54
C SER A 104 -16.01 -9.82 3.48
N LEU A 105 -15.42 -9.75 4.67
CA LEU A 105 -15.63 -8.67 5.62
C LEU A 105 -15.22 -7.32 5.02
N THR A 106 -13.99 -7.24 4.47
CA THR A 106 -13.48 -6.02 3.86
C THR A 106 -14.37 -5.54 2.72
N LEU A 107 -14.80 -6.44 1.83
CA LEU A 107 -15.67 -6.09 0.71
C LEU A 107 -17.05 -5.59 1.19
N ARG A 108 -17.59 -6.19 2.25
CA ARG A 108 -18.85 -5.74 2.84
C ARG A 108 -18.72 -4.34 3.45
N VAL A 109 -17.67 -4.09 4.24
CA VAL A 109 -17.36 -2.76 4.80
C VAL A 109 -17.20 -1.73 3.68
N CYS A 110 -16.44 -2.06 2.61
CA CYS A 110 -16.27 -1.18 1.46
C CYS A 110 -17.61 -0.79 0.83
N ALA A 111 -18.51 -1.75 0.66
CA ALA A 111 -19.83 -1.49 0.09
C ALA A 111 -20.70 -0.63 1.02
N ASP A 112 -20.70 -0.89 2.31
CA ASP A 112 -21.52 -0.15 3.28
C ASP A 112 -20.99 1.30 3.43
N VAL A 113 -19.68 1.52 3.37
CA VAL A 113 -19.07 2.86 3.32
C VAL A 113 -19.40 3.57 2.00
N ALA A 114 -19.38 2.85 0.87
CA ALA A 114 -19.74 3.41 -0.44
C ALA A 114 -21.23 3.84 -0.48
N ARG A 115 -22.13 3.07 0.13
CA ARG A 115 -23.56 3.42 0.26
C ARG A 115 -23.81 4.69 1.07
N GLN A 116 -22.86 5.11 1.89
CA GLN A 116 -22.90 6.39 2.59
C GLN A 116 -22.44 7.56 1.70
N GLY A 117 -22.28 7.34 0.39
CA GLY A 117 -21.88 8.36 -0.59
C GLY A 117 -20.37 8.61 -0.67
N LYS A 118 -19.55 7.80 0.00
CA LYS A 118 -18.09 7.90 -0.09
C LYS A 118 -17.57 7.14 -1.30
N LYS A 119 -16.56 7.69 -1.99
CA LYS A 119 -15.85 6.97 -3.03
C LYS A 119 -14.90 5.96 -2.37
N VAL A 120 -15.02 4.69 -2.73
CA VAL A 120 -14.22 3.60 -2.19
C VAL A 120 -13.50 2.88 -3.32
N LEU A 121 -12.19 2.72 -3.20
CA LEU A 121 -11.38 1.91 -4.11
C LEU A 121 -10.97 0.60 -3.43
N TYR A 122 -11.47 -0.52 -3.96
CA TYR A 122 -11.06 -1.86 -3.56
C TYR A 122 -9.95 -2.34 -4.48
N VAL A 123 -8.75 -2.51 -3.93
CA VAL A 123 -7.58 -3.02 -4.66
C VAL A 123 -7.35 -4.48 -4.31
N THR A 124 -7.15 -5.32 -5.32
CA THR A 124 -6.80 -6.73 -5.15
C THR A 124 -5.54 -7.08 -5.92
N GLY A 125 -4.61 -7.80 -5.29
CA GLY A 125 -3.40 -8.34 -5.95
C GLY A 125 -3.50 -9.83 -6.30
N GLU A 126 -4.53 -10.53 -5.79
CA GLU A 126 -4.65 -11.99 -5.92
C GLU A 126 -5.84 -12.40 -6.80
N GLU A 127 -6.92 -11.62 -6.80
CA GLU A 127 -8.16 -11.96 -7.47
C GLU A 127 -8.41 -11.05 -8.69
N SER A 128 -9.03 -11.60 -9.70
CA SER A 128 -9.52 -10.79 -10.82
C SER A 128 -10.74 -9.94 -10.42
N THR A 129 -10.94 -8.82 -11.08
CA THR A 129 -12.12 -7.96 -10.87
C THR A 129 -13.44 -8.72 -11.03
N ARG A 130 -13.48 -9.72 -11.92
CA ARG A 130 -14.65 -10.59 -12.12
C ARG A 130 -14.93 -11.45 -10.89
N GLN A 131 -13.90 -12.02 -10.26
CA GLN A 131 -14.06 -12.83 -9.04
C GLN A 131 -14.55 -11.98 -7.87
N VAL A 132 -13.98 -10.76 -7.71
CA VAL A 132 -14.45 -9.79 -6.73
C VAL A 132 -15.92 -9.42 -6.99
N ARG A 133 -16.31 -9.18 -8.25
CA ARG A 133 -17.69 -8.88 -8.63
C ARG A 133 -18.66 -10.02 -8.26
N MET A 134 -18.33 -11.27 -8.58
CA MET A 134 -19.15 -12.43 -8.22
C MET A 134 -19.31 -12.59 -6.70
N ARG A 135 -18.26 -12.28 -5.95
CA ARG A 135 -18.31 -12.26 -4.48
C ARG A 135 -19.19 -11.13 -3.98
N ALA A 136 -19.07 -9.93 -4.54
CA ALA A 136 -19.90 -8.77 -4.20
C ALA A 136 -21.38 -9.05 -4.41
N ASP A 137 -21.75 -9.69 -5.52
CA ASP A 137 -23.13 -10.10 -5.82
C ASP A 137 -23.67 -11.06 -4.73
N ARG A 138 -22.90 -12.10 -4.39
CA ARG A 138 -23.27 -13.07 -3.36
C ARG A 138 -23.42 -12.45 -1.97
N LEU A 139 -22.60 -11.46 -1.64
CA LEU A 139 -22.61 -10.76 -0.36
C LEU A 139 -23.60 -9.58 -0.34
N GLN A 140 -24.28 -9.31 -1.46
CA GLN A 140 -25.09 -8.10 -1.64
C GLN A 140 -24.31 -6.83 -1.35
N ALA A 141 -23.01 -6.83 -1.71
CA ALA A 141 -22.04 -5.78 -1.46
C ALA A 141 -21.76 -4.93 -2.70
N LEU A 142 -22.82 -4.59 -3.45
CA LEU A 142 -22.75 -3.67 -4.59
C LEU A 142 -23.09 -2.25 -4.15
N ALA A 143 -22.34 -1.28 -4.68
CA ALA A 143 -22.62 0.14 -4.47
C ALA A 143 -22.07 0.96 -5.65
N ASP A 144 -22.73 2.07 -5.99
CA ASP A 144 -22.42 2.86 -7.18
C ASP A 144 -21.07 3.59 -7.09
N THR A 145 -20.59 3.82 -5.89
CA THR A 145 -19.30 4.50 -5.62
C THR A 145 -18.19 3.55 -5.17
N LEU A 146 -18.39 2.23 -5.31
CA LEU A 146 -17.38 1.20 -5.04
C LEU A 146 -16.67 0.82 -6.34
N PHE A 147 -15.42 1.25 -6.46
CA PHE A 147 -14.53 0.95 -7.58
C PHE A 147 -13.64 -0.24 -7.23
N VAL A 148 -13.31 -1.06 -8.23
CA VAL A 148 -12.46 -2.26 -8.06
C VAL A 148 -11.36 -2.24 -9.10
N VAL A 149 -10.12 -2.51 -8.68
CA VAL A 149 -8.97 -2.68 -9.57
C VAL A 149 -8.14 -3.89 -9.13
N SER A 150 -7.63 -4.64 -10.12
CA SER A 150 -6.63 -5.69 -9.88
C SER A 150 -5.26 -5.13 -10.24
N GLU A 151 -4.47 -4.80 -9.22
CA GLU A 151 -3.17 -4.14 -9.37
C GLU A 151 -2.27 -4.45 -8.17
N THR A 152 -0.97 -4.57 -8.42
CA THR A 152 0.06 -4.80 -7.39
C THR A 152 1.12 -3.69 -7.33
N ASN A 153 1.18 -2.84 -8.35
CA ASN A 153 2.12 -1.73 -8.39
C ASN A 153 1.57 -0.53 -7.61
N LEU A 154 2.29 -0.10 -6.57
CA LEU A 154 1.86 0.99 -5.70
C LEU A 154 1.75 2.34 -6.42
N GLU A 155 2.63 2.66 -7.35
CA GLU A 155 2.58 3.93 -8.11
C GLU A 155 1.33 4.01 -8.97
N THR A 156 0.93 2.87 -9.56
CA THR A 156 -0.32 2.75 -10.33
C THR A 156 -1.53 2.91 -9.41
N ILE A 157 -1.51 2.29 -8.22
CA ILE A 157 -2.59 2.42 -7.23
C ILE A 157 -2.73 3.88 -6.76
N GLU A 158 -1.62 4.57 -6.46
CA GLU A 158 -1.63 6.00 -6.12
C GLU A 158 -2.27 6.84 -7.22
N THR A 159 -1.94 6.57 -8.48
CA THR A 159 -2.54 7.25 -9.64
C THR A 159 -4.06 7.03 -9.70
N HIS A 160 -4.54 5.81 -9.44
CA HIS A 160 -5.98 5.53 -9.37
C HIS A 160 -6.66 6.29 -8.24
N VAL A 161 -6.04 6.36 -7.06
CA VAL A 161 -6.57 7.14 -5.92
C VAL A 161 -6.65 8.63 -6.25
N GLU A 162 -5.65 9.19 -6.93
CA GLU A 162 -5.65 10.59 -7.34
C GLU A 162 -6.75 10.91 -8.36
N ASN A 163 -6.99 10.02 -9.31
CA ASN A 163 -8.03 10.17 -10.32
C ASN A 163 -9.46 10.02 -9.76
N LEU A 164 -9.62 9.40 -8.60
CA LEU A 164 -10.92 9.23 -7.95
C LEU A 164 -11.27 10.37 -6.97
N LYS A 165 -10.35 11.27 -6.67
CA LYS A 165 -10.63 12.46 -5.86
C LYS A 165 -11.59 13.38 -6.61
#